data_28ff2fc21e597c8135b10bfdd2b927e0
#
_entry.id   28ff2fc21e597c8135b10bfdd2b927e0
#
_cell.length_a   1.000
_cell.length_b   1.000
_cell.length_c   1.000
_cell.angle_alpha   90.00
_cell.angle_beta   90.00
_cell.angle_gamma   90.00
#
_symmetry.space_group_name_H-M   'P 1'
#
loop_
_entity.id
_entity.type
_entity.pdbx_description
1 polymer ?
#
loop_
_entity_poly.entity_id
_entity_poly.type
_entity_poly.pdbx_seq_one_letter_code
_entity_poly.pdbx_strand_id
1 'polypeptide(L)'
;MALEQYLSDQGSMNIGLVLLSRDWRVLGMNEHALCIAGPNMEPLGQNLFRMHPVKTREKVRGILDELSTPPESHPRSMVIDFLGRVLMISLSRLTVPDSAMAWAVSFMDLSEQTGACTNPQSGHLELKKMPIYEKGQFHFLSADQVYLIEADGNYCRIHTPLKKFHLLMSLKAVLQRFPSSDFFRVHKSFIVNLRHVKALGPGGDSRTVLSFYEPAIPAVPVSRRLVSAVKKAVSSGRTVHPAD
;
A
#
# COMPACT_ATOMS: atom_id res chain seq x y z
N MET A 1 -1.45 40.17 -0.48
CA MET A 1 -2.39 39.69 -1.53
C MET A 1 -1.76 38.70 -2.49
N ALA A 2 -0.57 38.94 -3.07
CA ALA A 2 0.02 38.01 -4.04
C ALA A 2 0.59 36.72 -3.40
N LEU A 3 1.10 36.76 -2.16
CA LEU A 3 1.67 35.58 -1.47
C LEU A 3 0.58 34.63 -0.95
N GLU A 4 -0.53 35.15 -0.49
CA GLU A 4 -1.66 34.35 0.00
C GLU A 4 -2.38 33.64 -1.15
N GLN A 5 -2.47 34.25 -2.32
CA GLN A 5 -3.01 33.65 -3.52
C GLN A 5 -2.08 32.54 -4.10
N TYR A 6 -0.76 32.73 -3.97
CA TYR A 6 0.23 31.73 -4.39
C TYR A 6 0.26 30.49 -3.48
N LEU A 7 -0.07 30.65 -2.19
CA LEU A 7 -0.15 29.55 -1.24
C LEU A 7 -1.48 28.77 -1.31
N SER A 8 -2.54 29.40 -1.85
CA SER A 8 -3.83 28.74 -2.05
C SER A 8 -3.92 27.90 -3.33
N ASP A 9 -3.07 28.19 -4.32
CA ASP A 9 -3.08 27.51 -5.63
C ASP A 9 -2.07 26.34 -5.76
N GLN A 10 -1.16 26.23 -4.80
CA GLN A 10 -0.38 25.00 -4.59
C GLN A 10 -1.30 24.06 -3.82
N GLY A 11 -1.86 23.05 -4.48
CA GLY A 11 -2.61 21.99 -3.81
C GLY A 11 -1.85 21.52 -2.57
N SER A 12 -2.12 22.13 -1.42
CA SER A 12 -1.39 21.87 -0.18
C SER A 12 -1.65 20.40 0.15
N MET A 13 -0.63 19.57 0.02
CA MET A 13 -0.69 18.21 0.53
C MET A 13 -0.96 18.33 2.03
N ASN A 14 -2.21 18.08 2.41
CA ASN A 14 -2.65 18.15 3.79
C ASN A 14 -1.99 17.01 4.57
N ILE A 15 -0.87 17.31 5.23
CA ILE A 15 -0.13 16.34 6.03
C ILE A 15 -0.56 16.49 7.49
N GLY A 16 -1.13 15.42 8.04
CA GLY A 16 -1.34 15.29 9.47
C GLY A 16 -0.03 14.94 10.16
N LEU A 17 0.29 15.64 11.24
CA LEU A 17 1.47 15.40 12.06
C LEU A 17 1.06 15.17 13.50
N VAL A 18 1.58 14.10 14.09
CA VAL A 18 1.42 13.77 15.51
C VAL A 18 2.79 13.55 16.12
N LEU A 19 3.11 14.27 17.16
CA LEU A 19 4.31 14.07 17.96
C LEU A 19 3.99 13.19 19.16
N LEU A 20 4.79 12.17 19.38
CA LEU A 20 4.60 11.18 20.44
C LEU A 20 5.86 11.07 21.30
N SER A 21 5.66 10.90 22.61
CA SER A 21 6.74 10.53 23.53
C SER A 21 7.19 9.08 23.32
N ARG A 22 8.24 8.67 24.01
CA ARG A 22 8.75 7.30 23.97
C ARG A 22 7.69 6.24 24.39
N ASP A 23 6.81 6.61 25.30
CA ASP A 23 5.70 5.76 25.81
C ASP A 23 4.37 5.99 25.07
N TRP A 24 4.45 6.51 23.85
CA TRP A 24 3.32 6.72 22.94
C TRP A 24 2.26 7.70 23.46
N ARG A 25 2.63 8.69 24.25
CA ARG A 25 1.74 9.80 24.62
C ARG A 25 1.82 10.91 23.59
N VAL A 26 0.68 11.47 23.26
CA VAL A 26 0.58 12.58 22.31
C VAL A 26 1.15 13.84 22.95
N LEU A 27 2.22 14.37 22.37
CA LEU A 27 2.88 15.62 22.78
C LEU A 27 2.34 16.82 22.00
N GLY A 28 1.87 16.59 20.77
CA GLY A 28 1.32 17.63 19.90
C GLY A 28 0.71 17.04 18.65
N MET A 29 -0.19 17.80 18.04
CA MET A 29 -0.80 17.50 16.74
C MET A 29 -1.03 18.81 15.98
N ASN A 30 -0.91 18.77 14.65
CA ASN A 30 -1.31 19.90 13.83
C ASN A 30 -2.83 19.86 13.54
N GLU A 31 -3.35 20.96 12.99
CA GLU A 31 -4.79 21.11 12.70
C GLU A 31 -5.33 20.00 11.79
N HIS A 32 -4.55 19.61 10.77
CA HIS A 32 -4.97 18.55 9.87
C HIS A 32 -5.11 17.20 10.57
N ALA A 33 -4.20 16.87 11.49
CA ALA A 33 -4.29 15.67 12.31
C ALA A 33 -5.51 15.71 13.25
N LEU A 34 -5.80 16.86 13.85
CA LEU A 34 -6.99 17.04 14.67
C LEU A 34 -8.28 16.88 13.87
N CYS A 35 -8.31 17.41 12.64
CA CYS A 35 -9.47 17.30 11.75
C CYS A 35 -9.81 15.82 11.42
N ILE A 36 -8.78 14.99 11.21
CA ILE A 36 -8.96 13.55 10.94
C ILE A 36 -9.31 12.78 12.21
N ALA A 37 -8.76 13.17 13.36
CA ALA A 37 -9.05 12.55 14.65
C ALA A 37 -10.51 12.78 15.11
N GLY A 38 -11.10 13.90 14.70
CA GLY A 38 -12.47 14.30 15.01
C GLY A 38 -12.58 15.44 16.03
N PRO A 39 -13.66 16.24 15.95
CA PRO A 39 -13.77 17.51 16.67
C PRO A 39 -13.89 17.38 18.20
N ASN A 40 -14.21 16.19 18.71
CA ASN A 40 -14.44 15.96 20.14
C ASN A 40 -13.25 15.27 20.84
N MET A 41 -12.09 15.24 20.18
CA MET A 41 -10.90 14.60 20.75
C MET A 41 -10.00 15.61 21.45
N GLU A 42 -9.64 15.33 22.70
CA GLU A 42 -8.59 16.00 23.45
C GLU A 42 -7.36 15.07 23.51
N PRO A 43 -6.53 15.04 22.49
CA PRO A 43 -5.47 14.05 22.36
C PRO A 43 -4.25 14.31 23.24
N LEU A 44 -3.98 15.57 23.62
CA LEU A 44 -2.75 15.96 24.31
C LEU A 44 -2.58 15.21 25.65
N GLY A 45 -1.40 14.66 25.86
CA GLY A 45 -1.06 13.88 27.06
C GLY A 45 -1.67 12.47 27.10
N GLN A 46 -2.64 12.14 26.24
CA GLN A 46 -3.24 10.83 26.18
C GLN A 46 -2.32 9.82 25.51
N ASN A 47 -2.43 8.55 25.92
CA ASN A 47 -1.73 7.48 25.25
C ASN A 47 -2.44 7.14 23.92
N LEU A 48 -1.69 7.14 22.81
CA LEU A 48 -2.20 6.92 21.46
C LEU A 48 -3.07 5.65 21.35
N PHE A 49 -2.68 4.56 21.99
CA PHE A 49 -3.45 3.31 21.92
C PHE A 49 -4.81 3.41 22.60
N ARG A 50 -4.94 4.24 23.65
CA ARG A 50 -6.23 4.45 24.33
C ARG A 50 -7.22 5.25 23.49
N MET A 51 -6.73 6.05 22.55
CA MET A 51 -7.57 6.81 21.61
C MET A 51 -8.22 5.92 20.55
N HIS A 52 -7.72 4.69 20.37
CA HIS A 52 -8.27 3.72 19.42
C HIS A 52 -9.23 2.74 20.09
N PRO A 53 -10.30 2.29 19.40
CA PRO A 53 -11.18 1.22 19.88
C PRO A 53 -10.37 -0.03 20.26
N VAL A 54 -10.81 -0.76 21.30
CA VAL A 54 -10.08 -1.93 21.82
C VAL A 54 -9.71 -2.93 20.72
N LYS A 55 -10.64 -3.19 19.79
CA LYS A 55 -10.44 -4.13 18.67
C LYS A 55 -9.31 -3.73 17.68
N THR A 56 -8.95 -2.46 17.64
CA THR A 56 -7.94 -1.93 16.69
C THR A 56 -6.61 -1.62 17.34
N ARG A 57 -6.53 -1.61 18.67
CA ARG A 57 -5.32 -1.23 19.43
C ARG A 57 -4.11 -2.08 19.07
N GLU A 58 -4.29 -3.40 18.99
CA GLU A 58 -3.21 -4.32 18.65
C GLU A 58 -2.74 -4.12 17.21
N LYS A 59 -3.68 -3.85 16.30
CA LYS A 59 -3.34 -3.53 14.91
C LYS A 59 -2.51 -2.25 14.81
N VAL A 60 -2.91 -1.19 15.52
CA VAL A 60 -2.16 0.09 15.55
C VAL A 60 -0.78 -0.13 16.15
N ARG A 61 -0.68 -0.90 17.25
CA ARG A 61 0.61 -1.25 17.84
C ARG A 61 1.51 -1.99 16.86
N GLY A 62 1.01 -3.03 16.20
CA GLY A 62 1.75 -3.79 15.19
C GLY A 62 2.24 -2.90 14.04
N ILE A 63 1.43 -1.94 13.58
CA ILE A 63 1.82 -0.95 12.57
C ILE A 63 2.99 -0.09 13.05
N LEU A 64 2.91 0.44 14.26
CA LEU A 64 3.96 1.30 14.80
C LEU A 64 5.24 0.53 15.11
N ASP A 65 5.13 -0.70 15.64
CA ASP A 65 6.26 -1.59 15.88
C ASP A 65 6.97 -1.93 14.56
N GLU A 66 6.22 -2.22 13.50
CA GLU A 66 6.77 -2.48 12.18
C GLU A 66 7.47 -1.25 11.59
N LEU A 67 6.85 -0.08 11.68
CA LEU A 67 7.44 1.18 11.21
C LEU A 67 8.62 1.65 12.07
N SER A 68 8.70 1.25 13.34
CA SER A 68 9.80 1.62 14.25
C SER A 68 11.05 0.75 14.09
N THR A 69 10.90 -0.44 13.52
CA THR A 69 12.03 -1.36 13.28
C THR A 69 12.84 -0.85 12.10
N PRO A 70 14.17 -0.61 12.25
CA PRO A 70 14.99 -0.11 11.15
C PRO A 70 15.21 -1.24 10.14
N PRO A 71 14.69 -1.15 8.93
CA PRO A 71 15.06 -2.07 7.88
C PRO A 71 16.22 -1.50 7.10
N GLU A 72 17.16 -2.33 6.76
CA GLU A 72 18.25 -1.95 5.85
C GLU A 72 17.76 -1.69 4.42
N SER A 73 16.52 -2.05 4.07
CA SER A 73 16.04 -2.06 2.68
C SER A 73 14.57 -1.69 2.42
N HIS A 74 13.76 -1.32 3.42
CA HIS A 74 12.30 -1.14 3.24
C HIS A 74 11.82 0.28 3.57
N PRO A 75 10.78 0.79 2.90
CA PRO A 75 10.23 2.12 3.18
C PRO A 75 9.60 2.18 4.57
N ARG A 76 9.86 3.27 5.31
CA ARG A 76 9.27 3.57 6.63
C ARG A 76 7.86 4.14 6.52
N SER A 77 7.11 3.74 5.52
CA SER A 77 5.75 4.23 5.28
C SER A 77 4.82 3.09 4.93
N MET A 78 3.60 3.19 5.38
CA MET A 78 2.55 2.19 5.18
C MET A 78 1.27 2.85 4.67
N VAL A 79 0.58 2.18 3.76
CA VAL A 79 -0.76 2.60 3.33
C VAL A 79 -1.80 1.84 4.12
N ILE A 80 -2.67 2.57 4.80
CA ILE A 80 -3.75 2.00 5.60
C ILE A 80 -5.11 2.51 5.13
N ASP A 81 -6.14 1.76 5.46
CA ASP A 81 -7.54 2.18 5.40
C ASP A 81 -7.95 2.69 6.79
N PHE A 82 -8.38 3.92 6.84
CA PHE A 82 -8.87 4.56 8.05
C PHE A 82 -10.18 5.30 7.78
N LEU A 83 -11.28 4.79 8.32
CA LEU A 83 -12.62 5.38 8.17
C LEU A 83 -13.01 5.67 6.70
N GLY A 84 -12.70 4.73 5.78
CA GLY A 84 -13.00 4.87 4.36
C GLY A 84 -12.06 5.80 3.60
N ARG A 85 -10.94 6.20 4.20
CA ARG A 85 -9.87 6.99 3.59
C ARG A 85 -8.62 6.15 3.40
N VAL A 86 -7.87 6.46 2.38
CA VAL A 86 -6.55 5.89 2.13
C VAL A 86 -5.50 6.80 2.75
N LEU A 87 -4.95 6.41 3.88
CA LEU A 87 -3.88 7.17 4.52
C LEU A 87 -2.54 6.48 4.29
N MET A 88 -1.54 7.24 3.84
CA MET A 88 -0.17 6.84 4.01
C MET A 88 0.32 7.33 5.36
N ILE A 89 0.87 6.42 6.15
CA ILE A 89 1.47 6.71 7.45
C ILE A 89 2.98 6.51 7.35
N SER A 90 3.73 7.43 7.95
CA SER A 90 5.17 7.34 8.11
C SER A 90 5.53 7.60 9.57
N LEU A 91 6.54 6.90 10.08
CA LEU A 91 7.07 7.06 11.42
C LEU A 91 8.53 7.50 11.35
N SER A 92 8.86 8.58 12.03
CA SER A 92 10.22 9.11 12.13
C SER A 92 10.64 9.24 13.58
N ARG A 93 11.89 8.91 13.86
CA ARG A 93 12.50 9.13 15.17
C ARG A 93 12.95 10.57 15.29
N LEU A 94 12.59 11.23 16.37
CA LEU A 94 13.06 12.58 16.69
C LEU A 94 14.12 12.50 17.80
N THR A 95 15.23 13.20 17.59
CA THR A 95 16.23 13.45 18.62
C THR A 95 15.95 14.84 19.17
N VAL A 96 15.58 14.91 20.44
CA VAL A 96 15.34 16.19 21.13
C VAL A 96 16.48 16.41 22.13
N PRO A 97 17.15 17.58 22.14
CA PRO A 97 18.15 17.91 23.15
C PRO A 97 17.52 17.79 24.54
N ASP A 98 18.26 17.25 25.48
CA ASP A 98 17.90 17.07 26.90
C ASP A 98 16.63 16.26 27.19
N SER A 99 16.11 15.53 26.20
CA SER A 99 14.90 14.73 26.33
C SER A 99 15.06 13.32 25.84
N ALA A 100 14.26 12.43 26.42
CA ALA A 100 14.07 11.10 25.91
C ALA A 100 13.56 11.15 24.46
N MET A 101 14.01 10.19 23.66
CA MET A 101 13.58 9.94 22.29
C MET A 101 12.07 10.13 22.09
N ALA A 102 11.71 10.88 21.07
CA ALA A 102 10.32 11.08 20.64
C ALA A 102 10.09 10.53 19.23
N TRP A 103 8.83 10.41 18.85
CA TRP A 103 8.41 9.94 17.52
C TRP A 103 7.56 11.01 16.83
N ALA A 104 7.72 11.14 15.53
CA ALA A 104 6.80 11.86 14.67
C ALA A 104 6.07 10.87 13.76
N VAL A 105 4.75 10.84 13.88
CA VAL A 105 3.86 10.15 12.94
C VAL A 105 3.35 11.20 11.97
N SER A 106 3.66 11.05 10.69
CA SER A 106 3.02 11.83 9.64
C SER A 106 2.07 10.95 8.84
N PHE A 107 0.97 11.53 8.40
CA PHE A 107 0.04 10.84 7.52
C PHE A 107 -0.54 11.80 6.47
N MET A 108 -0.82 11.24 5.31
CA MET A 108 -1.32 11.95 4.14
C MET A 108 -2.53 11.21 3.60
N ASP A 109 -3.60 11.95 3.30
CA ASP A 109 -4.78 11.39 2.62
C ASP A 109 -4.50 11.24 1.12
N LEU A 110 -4.55 10.01 0.64
CA LEU A 110 -4.33 9.65 -0.76
C LEU A 110 -5.62 9.17 -1.44
N SER A 111 -6.78 9.41 -0.84
CA SER A 111 -8.05 8.87 -1.33
C SER A 111 -8.37 9.37 -2.74
N GLU A 112 -8.16 10.64 -3.01
CA GLU A 112 -8.41 11.25 -4.31
C GLU A 112 -7.43 10.71 -5.37
N GLN A 113 -6.13 10.73 -5.08
CA GLN A 113 -5.07 10.30 -6.00
C GLN A 113 -5.17 8.82 -6.35
N THR A 114 -5.65 8.01 -5.42
CA THR A 114 -5.86 6.57 -5.62
C THR A 114 -7.20 6.25 -6.27
N GLY A 115 -8.11 7.21 -6.36
CA GLY A 115 -9.49 7.00 -6.80
C GLY A 115 -10.21 6.03 -5.87
N ALA A 116 -10.00 6.17 -4.56
CA ALA A 116 -10.59 5.31 -3.55
C ALA A 116 -12.10 5.41 -3.53
N CYS A 117 -12.79 4.28 -3.46
CA CYS A 117 -14.23 4.19 -3.29
C CYS A 117 -14.59 3.00 -2.40
N THR A 118 -15.64 3.14 -1.62
CA THR A 118 -16.15 2.01 -0.82
C THR A 118 -17.07 1.16 -1.70
N ASN A 119 -16.76 -0.13 -1.81
CA ASN A 119 -17.62 -1.07 -2.51
C ASN A 119 -18.91 -1.28 -1.70
N PRO A 120 -20.08 -0.97 -2.26
CA PRO A 120 -21.35 -1.05 -1.50
C PRO A 120 -21.74 -2.48 -1.13
N GLN A 121 -21.26 -3.50 -1.84
CA GLN A 121 -21.59 -4.90 -1.57
C GLN A 121 -20.70 -5.51 -0.50
N SER A 122 -19.40 -5.21 -0.53
CA SER A 122 -18.42 -5.80 0.40
C SER A 122 -18.09 -4.91 1.59
N GLY A 123 -18.40 -3.61 1.52
CA GLY A 123 -18.00 -2.59 2.50
C GLY A 123 -16.49 -2.32 2.51
N HIS A 124 -15.72 -2.94 1.60
CA HIS A 124 -14.27 -2.73 1.51
C HIS A 124 -13.93 -1.51 0.68
N LEU A 125 -12.84 -0.85 1.07
CA LEU A 125 -12.25 0.23 0.30
C LEU A 125 -11.51 -0.34 -0.90
N GLU A 126 -11.92 0.08 -2.10
CA GLU A 126 -11.29 -0.27 -3.38
C GLU A 126 -10.54 0.93 -3.95
N LEU A 127 -9.42 0.65 -4.60
CA LEU A 127 -8.52 1.65 -5.16
C LEU A 127 -8.37 1.41 -6.65
N LYS A 128 -8.39 2.48 -7.44
CA LYS A 128 -8.12 2.44 -8.89
C LYS A 128 -6.62 2.42 -9.18
N LYS A 129 -5.83 3.09 -8.32
CA LYS A 129 -4.37 3.15 -8.44
C LYS A 129 -3.72 2.69 -7.14
N MET A 130 -2.63 1.97 -7.27
CA MET A 130 -1.83 1.43 -6.18
C MET A 130 -0.83 2.51 -5.73
N PRO A 131 -0.96 3.08 -4.52
CA PRO A 131 -0.03 4.07 -4.04
C PRO A 131 1.24 3.41 -3.53
N ILE A 132 2.37 3.86 -4.02
CA ILE A 132 3.70 3.44 -3.61
C ILE A 132 4.53 4.66 -3.25
N TYR A 133 5.17 4.62 -2.10
CA TYR A 133 6.11 5.65 -1.68
C TYR A 133 7.53 5.11 -1.73
N GLU A 134 8.38 5.77 -2.51
CA GLU A 134 9.78 5.39 -2.68
C GLU A 134 10.66 6.62 -2.82
N LYS A 135 11.75 6.69 -2.04
CA LYS A 135 12.76 7.76 -2.12
C LYS A 135 12.17 9.19 -2.11
N GLY A 136 11.19 9.44 -1.26
CA GLY A 136 10.56 10.75 -1.15
C GLY A 136 9.48 11.06 -2.20
N GLN A 137 9.18 10.13 -3.09
CA GLN A 137 8.21 10.32 -4.18
C GLN A 137 7.05 9.34 -4.09
N PHE A 138 5.87 9.80 -4.52
CA PHE A 138 4.69 8.97 -4.72
C PHE A 138 4.60 8.48 -6.15
N HIS A 139 4.31 7.20 -6.29
CA HIS A 139 3.96 6.55 -7.54
C HIS A 139 2.55 5.99 -7.40
N PHE A 140 1.68 6.28 -8.35
CA PHE A 140 0.31 5.77 -8.38
C PHE A 140 0.17 4.84 -9.58
N LEU A 141 0.37 3.54 -9.34
CA LEU A 141 0.35 2.53 -10.38
C LEU A 141 -1.08 2.09 -10.69
N SER A 142 -1.49 2.18 -11.92
CA SER A 142 -2.70 1.54 -12.43
C SER A 142 -2.47 0.05 -12.70
N ALA A 143 -3.56 -0.73 -12.80
CA ALA A 143 -3.47 -2.18 -12.95
C ALA A 143 -2.69 -2.61 -14.19
N ASP A 144 -2.80 -1.87 -15.29
CA ASP A 144 -2.10 -2.13 -16.56
C ASP A 144 -0.57 -1.99 -16.46
N GLN A 145 -0.07 -1.20 -15.52
CA GLN A 145 1.38 -1.05 -15.29
C GLN A 145 1.98 -2.18 -14.46
N VAL A 146 1.14 -3.00 -13.81
CA VAL A 146 1.58 -4.07 -12.90
C VAL A 146 1.54 -5.40 -13.60
N TYR A 147 2.67 -6.09 -13.68
CA TYR A 147 2.81 -7.40 -14.33
C TYR A 147 2.69 -8.56 -13.34
N LEU A 148 3.39 -8.41 -12.22
CA LEU A 148 3.52 -9.45 -11.20
C LEU A 148 3.54 -8.83 -9.82
N ILE A 149 2.86 -9.45 -8.87
CA ILE A 149 2.92 -9.13 -7.45
C ILE A 149 3.41 -10.36 -6.70
N GLU A 150 4.55 -10.22 -6.06
CA GLU A 150 5.25 -11.28 -5.33
C GLU A 150 5.17 -11.02 -3.83
N ALA A 151 4.88 -12.05 -3.04
CA ALA A 151 4.96 -11.96 -1.58
C ALA A 151 6.42 -11.87 -1.13
N ASP A 152 6.72 -10.94 -0.23
CA ASP A 152 8.04 -10.72 0.34
C ASP A 152 7.92 -10.39 1.85
N GLY A 153 7.79 -11.42 2.67
CA GLY A 153 7.50 -11.27 4.10
C GLY A 153 6.15 -10.58 4.34
N ASN A 154 6.18 -9.45 5.05
CA ASN A 154 5.01 -8.61 5.29
C ASN A 154 4.69 -7.66 4.13
N TYR A 155 5.54 -7.65 3.09
CA TYR A 155 5.43 -6.78 1.92
C TYR A 155 5.02 -7.56 0.69
N CYS A 156 4.62 -6.82 -0.33
CA CYS A 156 4.56 -7.30 -1.69
C CYS A 156 5.58 -6.56 -2.54
N ARG A 157 6.27 -7.30 -3.40
CA ARG A 157 7.12 -6.74 -4.44
C ARG A 157 6.29 -6.63 -5.72
N ILE A 158 6.10 -5.40 -6.18
CA ILE A 158 5.34 -5.09 -7.39
C ILE A 158 6.33 -4.99 -8.54
N HIS A 159 6.16 -5.82 -9.57
CA HIS A 159 7.02 -5.82 -10.75
C HIS A 159 6.33 -5.05 -11.88
N THR A 160 7.03 -4.06 -12.38
CA THR A 160 6.69 -3.31 -13.59
C THR A 160 7.81 -3.49 -14.63
N PRO A 161 7.63 -3.12 -15.90
CA PRO A 161 8.68 -3.19 -16.91
C PRO A 161 9.94 -2.40 -16.53
N LEU A 162 9.77 -1.28 -15.84
CA LEU A 162 10.87 -0.35 -15.57
C LEU A 162 11.62 -0.70 -14.27
N LYS A 163 10.91 -1.10 -13.22
CA LYS A 163 11.50 -1.39 -11.92
C LYS A 163 10.56 -2.18 -11.00
N LYS A 164 11.09 -2.58 -9.85
CA LYS A 164 10.34 -3.23 -8.78
C LYS A 164 10.08 -2.23 -7.68
N PHE A 165 8.89 -2.29 -7.11
CA PHE A 165 8.49 -1.48 -5.96
C PHE A 165 8.13 -2.38 -4.78
N HIS A 166 8.21 -1.83 -3.57
CA HIS A 166 7.73 -2.49 -2.36
C HIS A 166 6.43 -1.83 -1.89
N LEU A 167 5.46 -2.66 -1.57
CA LEU A 167 4.18 -2.24 -1.00
C LEU A 167 3.95 -2.99 0.31
N LEU A 168 3.78 -2.27 1.41
CA LEU A 168 3.50 -2.86 2.73
C LEU A 168 2.05 -3.31 2.79
N MET A 169 1.78 -4.46 2.20
CA MET A 169 0.46 -5.05 2.11
C MET A 169 0.59 -6.55 1.81
N SER A 170 -0.28 -7.37 2.38
CA SER A 170 -0.32 -8.80 2.02
C SER A 170 -0.96 -9.01 0.64
N LEU A 171 -0.64 -10.11 -0.04
CA LEU A 171 -1.29 -10.48 -1.32
C LEU A 171 -2.83 -10.52 -1.21
N LYS A 172 -3.36 -10.97 -0.06
CA LYS A 172 -4.80 -10.98 0.18
C LYS A 172 -5.37 -9.57 0.20
N ALA A 173 -4.72 -8.66 0.92
CA ALA A 173 -5.13 -7.26 1.00
C ALA A 173 -5.04 -6.55 -0.36
N VAL A 174 -4.03 -6.88 -1.18
CA VAL A 174 -3.91 -6.36 -2.54
C VAL A 174 -5.13 -6.76 -3.38
N LEU A 175 -5.50 -8.04 -3.41
CA LEU A 175 -6.66 -8.49 -4.18
C LEU A 175 -7.98 -7.89 -3.70
N GLN A 176 -8.11 -7.61 -2.40
CA GLN A 176 -9.30 -6.97 -1.84
C GLN A 176 -9.40 -5.49 -2.20
N ARG A 177 -8.27 -4.79 -2.24
CA ARG A 177 -8.22 -3.34 -2.45
C ARG A 177 -8.06 -2.94 -3.91
N PHE A 178 -7.51 -3.82 -4.74
CA PHE A 178 -7.34 -3.61 -6.18
C PHE A 178 -8.09 -4.71 -6.94
N PRO A 179 -9.42 -4.69 -6.94
CA PRO A 179 -10.23 -5.68 -7.64
C PRO A 179 -10.14 -5.43 -9.14
N SER A 180 -9.11 -5.92 -9.76
CA SER A 180 -9.01 -5.97 -11.22
C SER A 180 -9.34 -7.39 -11.68
N SER A 181 -10.21 -7.49 -12.68
CA SER A 181 -10.51 -8.77 -13.33
C SER A 181 -9.28 -9.40 -13.98
N ASP A 182 -8.21 -8.62 -14.14
CA ASP A 182 -6.98 -9.05 -14.79
C ASP A 182 -5.99 -9.66 -13.79
N PHE A 183 -6.15 -9.39 -12.48
CA PHE A 183 -5.29 -10.00 -11.45
C PHE A 183 -5.76 -11.38 -11.06
N PHE A 184 -4.86 -12.35 -11.19
CA PHE A 184 -5.13 -13.73 -10.84
C PHE A 184 -4.06 -14.27 -9.88
N ARG A 185 -4.49 -14.84 -8.75
CA ARG A 185 -3.58 -15.48 -7.80
C ARG A 185 -3.22 -16.87 -8.29
N VAL A 186 -2.02 -17.05 -8.81
CA VAL A 186 -1.52 -18.31 -9.41
C VAL A 186 -0.76 -19.19 -8.42
N HIS A 187 -0.27 -18.60 -7.34
CA HIS A 187 0.50 -19.29 -6.31
C HIS A 187 0.28 -18.65 -4.92
N LYS A 188 0.67 -19.36 -3.85
CA LYS A 188 0.64 -18.77 -2.50
C LYS A 188 1.43 -17.47 -2.40
N SER A 189 2.47 -17.34 -3.22
CA SER A 189 3.39 -16.18 -3.23
C SER A 189 3.23 -15.26 -4.45
N PHE A 190 2.33 -15.56 -5.41
CA PHE A 190 2.26 -14.78 -6.64
C PHE A 190 0.83 -14.46 -7.10
N ILE A 191 0.63 -13.20 -7.46
CA ILE A 191 -0.51 -12.69 -8.24
C ILE A 191 0.06 -12.19 -9.56
N VAL A 192 -0.56 -12.54 -10.69
CA VAL A 192 -0.17 -12.10 -12.03
C VAL A 192 -1.27 -11.25 -12.65
N ASN A 193 -0.88 -10.30 -13.47
CA ASN A 193 -1.80 -9.66 -14.39
C ASN A 193 -1.87 -10.49 -15.68
N LEU A 194 -3.03 -11.06 -15.95
CA LEU A 194 -3.24 -11.95 -17.08
C LEU A 194 -3.06 -11.26 -18.43
N ARG A 195 -3.23 -9.93 -18.51
CA ARG A 195 -2.99 -9.16 -19.75
C ARG A 195 -1.55 -9.24 -20.23
N HIS A 196 -0.61 -9.41 -19.33
CA HIS A 196 0.81 -9.42 -19.64
C HIS A 196 1.40 -10.82 -19.77
N VAL A 197 0.58 -11.86 -19.61
CA VAL A 197 1.00 -13.25 -19.73
C VAL A 197 1.23 -13.61 -21.20
N LYS A 198 2.45 -14.06 -21.53
CA LYS A 198 2.83 -14.53 -22.87
C LYS A 198 2.46 -16.00 -23.09
N ALA A 199 2.82 -16.84 -22.11
CA ALA A 199 2.61 -18.28 -22.24
C ALA A 199 2.45 -18.97 -20.88
N LEU A 200 1.73 -20.09 -20.89
CA LEU A 200 1.67 -21.07 -19.81
C LEU A 200 2.26 -22.38 -20.34
N GLY A 201 3.33 -22.85 -19.76
CA GLY A 201 4.05 -24.02 -20.26
C GLY A 201 4.81 -24.78 -19.18
N PRO A 202 5.53 -25.85 -19.57
CA PRO A 202 6.42 -26.55 -18.66
C PRO A 202 7.60 -25.67 -18.26
N GLY A 203 7.93 -25.69 -16.98
CA GLY A 203 9.16 -25.11 -16.43
C GLY A 203 10.12 -26.20 -15.98
N GLY A 204 11.23 -25.84 -15.38
CA GLY A 204 12.10 -26.77 -14.70
C GLY A 204 11.35 -27.59 -13.64
N ASP A 205 11.87 -28.78 -13.31
CA ASP A 205 11.33 -29.70 -12.28
C ASP A 205 9.86 -30.10 -12.48
N SER A 206 9.40 -30.27 -13.71
CA SER A 206 8.02 -30.68 -14.05
C SER A 206 6.95 -29.73 -13.51
N ARG A 207 7.28 -28.49 -13.23
CA ARG A 207 6.34 -27.45 -12.76
C ARG A 207 5.75 -26.70 -13.95
N THR A 208 4.49 -26.32 -13.85
CA THR A 208 3.88 -25.39 -14.79
C THR A 208 4.25 -23.98 -14.40
N VAL A 209 4.71 -23.17 -15.37
CA VAL A 209 5.09 -21.77 -15.17
C VAL A 209 4.34 -20.86 -16.12
N LEU A 210 4.14 -19.60 -15.70
CA LEU A 210 3.72 -18.49 -16.53
C LEU A 210 4.93 -17.66 -16.92
N SER A 211 5.03 -17.26 -18.18
CA SER A 211 5.98 -16.28 -18.69
C SER A 211 5.25 -15.04 -19.19
N PHE A 212 5.97 -13.94 -19.27
CA PHE A 212 5.43 -12.62 -19.63
C PHE A 212 6.00 -12.16 -20.97
N TYR A 213 5.31 -11.22 -21.63
CA TYR A 213 5.83 -10.57 -22.84
C TYR A 213 7.10 -9.77 -22.53
N GLU A 214 7.19 -9.18 -21.35
CA GLU A 214 8.35 -8.43 -20.89
C GLU A 214 9.43 -9.37 -20.32
N PRO A 215 10.62 -9.47 -20.97
CA PRO A 215 11.68 -10.38 -20.53
C PRO A 215 12.27 -10.06 -19.15
N ALA A 216 12.16 -8.80 -18.70
CA ALA A 216 12.64 -8.40 -17.37
C ALA A 216 11.79 -8.95 -16.23
N ILE A 217 10.58 -9.43 -16.52
CA ILE A 217 9.69 -10.03 -15.54
C ILE A 217 9.97 -11.54 -15.45
N PRO A 218 10.33 -12.07 -14.28
CA PRO A 218 10.64 -13.48 -14.13
C PRO A 218 9.41 -14.38 -14.37
N ALA A 219 9.63 -15.55 -14.96
CA ALA A 219 8.60 -16.57 -15.02
C ALA A 219 8.24 -17.06 -13.61
N VAL A 220 6.95 -17.33 -13.36
CA VAL A 220 6.45 -17.68 -12.04
C VAL A 220 5.77 -19.06 -12.04
N PRO A 221 5.93 -19.85 -10.96
CA PRO A 221 5.28 -21.14 -10.84
C PRO A 221 3.78 -20.99 -10.61
N VAL A 222 3.01 -21.90 -11.20
CA VAL A 222 1.57 -22.04 -10.96
C VAL A 222 1.34 -23.21 -10.00
N SER A 223 0.57 -22.99 -8.95
CA SER A 223 0.16 -24.05 -8.02
C SER A 223 -0.60 -25.13 -8.78
N ARG A 224 -0.28 -26.42 -8.57
CA ARG A 224 -0.89 -27.56 -9.28
C ARG A 224 -2.42 -27.51 -9.34
N ARG A 225 -3.04 -27.18 -8.19
CA ARG A 225 -4.51 -27.04 -8.07
C ARG A 225 -5.11 -25.89 -8.89
N LEU A 226 -4.30 -24.91 -9.30
CA LEU A 226 -4.76 -23.71 -10.02
C LEU A 226 -4.50 -23.79 -11.52
N VAL A 227 -3.74 -24.77 -12.01
CA VAL A 227 -3.36 -24.89 -13.43
C VAL A 227 -4.59 -24.86 -14.35
N SER A 228 -5.62 -25.64 -14.03
CA SER A 228 -6.85 -25.69 -14.83
C SER A 228 -7.59 -24.34 -14.85
N ALA A 229 -7.71 -23.68 -13.70
CA ALA A 229 -8.34 -22.37 -13.58
C ALA A 229 -7.55 -21.29 -14.35
N VAL A 230 -6.22 -21.30 -14.24
CA VAL A 230 -5.34 -20.40 -14.98
C VAL A 230 -5.44 -20.62 -16.48
N LYS A 231 -5.43 -21.88 -16.96
CA LYS A 231 -5.64 -22.19 -18.37
C LYS A 231 -6.95 -21.59 -18.89
N LYS A 232 -8.05 -21.81 -18.17
CA LYS A 232 -9.35 -21.25 -18.53
C LYS A 232 -9.32 -19.72 -18.56
N ALA A 233 -8.71 -19.07 -17.58
CA ALA A 233 -8.63 -17.61 -17.50
C ALA A 233 -7.80 -17.01 -18.66
N VAL A 234 -6.68 -17.62 -19.01
CA VAL A 234 -5.84 -17.19 -20.14
C VAL A 234 -6.55 -17.44 -21.48
N SER A 235 -7.25 -18.60 -21.65
CA SER A 235 -7.93 -18.94 -22.90
C SER A 235 -9.23 -18.16 -23.14
N SER A 236 -9.84 -17.58 -22.11
CA SER A 236 -11.10 -16.84 -22.23
C SER A 236 -10.98 -15.44 -22.84
N GLY A 237 -9.85 -15.14 -23.47
CA GLY A 237 -9.69 -13.96 -24.33
C GLY A 237 -9.62 -12.61 -23.61
N ARG A 238 -9.25 -12.60 -22.33
CA ARG A 238 -8.91 -11.35 -21.62
C ARG A 238 -7.54 -10.76 -22.01
N THR A 239 -6.87 -11.39 -22.97
CA THR A 239 -5.64 -10.87 -23.58
C THR A 239 -6.01 -9.86 -24.67
N VAL A 240 -6.04 -8.61 -24.32
CA VAL A 240 -5.96 -7.55 -25.34
C VAL A 240 -4.48 -7.46 -25.73
N HIS A 241 -4.15 -7.80 -26.97
CA HIS A 241 -2.84 -7.52 -27.54
C HIS A 241 -2.51 -6.03 -27.33
N PRO A 242 -1.27 -5.68 -26.91
CA PRO A 242 -0.81 -4.34 -27.13
C PRO A 242 -0.87 -4.10 -28.65
N ALA A 243 -1.55 -3.03 -29.04
CA ALA A 243 -1.48 -2.56 -30.43
C ALA A 243 -0.02 -2.26 -30.77
N ASP A 244 0.37 -2.70 -31.98
CA ASP A 244 1.65 -2.38 -32.63
C ASP A 244 1.96 -0.89 -32.63
#